data_542418f0a7ed54b64652a4fad3016f3a
#
_entry.id   542418f0a7ed54b64652a4fad3016f3a
#
_cell.length_a   1.000
_cell.length_b   1.000
_cell.length_c   1.000
_cell.angle_alpha   90.00
_cell.angle_beta   90.00
_cell.angle_gamma   90.00
#
_symmetry.space_group_name_H-M   'P 1'
#
loop_
_entity.id
_entity.type
_entity.pdbx_description
1 polymer ?
#
loop_
_entity_poly.entity_id
_entity_poly.type
_entity_poly.pdbx_seq_one_letter_code
_entity_poly.pdbx_strand_id
1 'polypeptide(L)'
;METTMVTPQNYKQSKNDIFKAEILTAIKAGSNVIWVYLTADEVHCDLELRELCKAIEYDFLTWDVNNGASWDANTNFRDPIKALDDIPANVEVMTDKAFVVMRDLHLLVNAQQQFALRRSLIDGCKGNQFNNAEYMRPIIILADTPTPHPDIKDYCHVVDYALPNSEEMRGMVNFVISSVDVDEKQKEAISSDYIERVTHALLGLSMTQAETVYSQAIAEAGSLLELGDWTADNGEPRQGILSYISKARAEAIRKIEGLTFIPNKQITDMQSFAGVDNYVSFLQKRSVCYTKLAAELNITKPRGVALLGPPGTGKTEVAKATAKYMGLDLVVFDISSMFNSHVGQSEKNMRKVLATIDALHSCVVLVDEIDKSFSGALNANDSGVSSRVLGLFLSWMSSRDVKAQSESRIFVVATMNRTAGLPPELFRPGRFDRIFSTDLPNPETRESILKIHMQKQSIDPAQYGAAIADIAKVTDKFTGGELEQLVIDSRITVFAREYAAWKRADAPDKIPTPTVESTQPTIDDYLVESEMIIPTAVVEAEAIESMRKFNAGRTTPVDTSTSVTKSKRPHHTRRLRNVQVPNSNNRSSNN
;
A
#
# COMPACT_ATOMS: atom_id res chain seq x y z
N MET A 1 10.81 -41.69 -35.46
CA MET A 1 11.50 -40.94 -34.40
C MET A 1 11.08 -39.49 -34.55
N GLU A 2 9.93 -39.14 -33.98
CA GLU A 2 9.42 -37.76 -33.95
C GLU A 2 10.00 -37.10 -32.72
N THR A 3 10.81 -36.08 -32.99
CA THR A 3 11.39 -35.21 -31.94
C THR A 3 10.31 -34.20 -31.52
N THR A 4 9.60 -34.49 -30.47
CA THR A 4 8.70 -33.53 -29.80
C THR A 4 9.55 -32.40 -29.24
N MET A 5 9.48 -31.24 -29.89
CA MET A 5 9.97 -29.98 -29.31
C MET A 5 9.12 -29.62 -28.09
N VAL A 6 9.74 -29.74 -26.92
CA VAL A 6 9.19 -29.22 -25.67
C VAL A 6 9.29 -27.69 -25.75
N THR A 7 8.16 -27.05 -25.89
CA THR A 7 8.02 -25.59 -25.70
C THR A 7 8.47 -25.23 -24.28
N PRO A 8 9.29 -24.19 -24.07
CA PRO A 8 9.68 -23.77 -22.74
C PRO A 8 8.42 -23.29 -22.01
N GLN A 9 7.96 -24.07 -21.05
CA GLN A 9 7.02 -23.62 -20.03
C GLN A 9 7.69 -22.45 -19.30
N ASN A 10 7.05 -21.27 -19.36
CA ASN A 10 7.41 -20.11 -18.57
C ASN A 10 7.22 -20.46 -17.08
N TYR A 11 8.23 -21.03 -16.45
CA TYR A 11 8.34 -21.08 -15.01
C TYR A 11 8.49 -19.63 -14.53
N LYS A 12 7.47 -19.10 -13.85
CA LYS A 12 7.65 -17.91 -13.04
C LYS A 12 8.67 -18.25 -11.97
N GLN A 13 9.88 -17.69 -12.09
CA GLN A 13 10.91 -17.85 -11.07
C GLN A 13 10.41 -17.23 -9.76
N SER A 14 10.50 -17.97 -8.65
CA SER A 14 10.29 -17.45 -7.31
C SER A 14 11.24 -16.27 -7.04
N LYS A 15 10.87 -15.34 -6.19
CA LYS A 15 11.80 -14.26 -5.77
C LYS A 15 13.02 -14.83 -5.06
N ASN A 16 12.87 -15.93 -4.32
CA ASN A 16 13.98 -16.65 -3.71
C ASN A 16 14.90 -17.28 -4.75
N ASP A 17 14.36 -17.78 -5.86
CA ASP A 17 15.18 -18.27 -6.97
C ASP A 17 15.96 -17.13 -7.62
N ILE A 18 15.38 -15.95 -7.74
CA ILE A 18 16.04 -14.75 -8.24
C ILE A 18 17.15 -14.33 -7.27
N PHE A 19 16.87 -14.26 -5.97
CA PHE A 19 17.85 -13.95 -4.92
C PHE A 19 19.03 -14.93 -4.95
N LYS A 20 18.76 -16.23 -4.94
CA LYS A 20 19.79 -17.27 -5.03
C LYS A 20 20.62 -17.16 -6.32
N ALA A 21 19.96 -16.87 -7.45
CA ALA A 21 20.63 -16.68 -8.74
C ALA A 21 21.52 -15.42 -8.77
N GLU A 22 21.10 -14.31 -8.14
CA GLU A 22 21.90 -13.09 -8.02
C GLU A 22 23.13 -13.30 -7.15
N ILE A 23 22.99 -13.97 -5.99
CA ILE A 23 24.12 -14.37 -5.13
C ILE A 23 25.12 -15.22 -5.92
N LEU A 24 24.65 -16.26 -6.61
CA LEU A 24 25.51 -17.12 -7.42
C LEU A 24 26.20 -16.36 -8.56
N THR A 25 25.51 -15.42 -9.17
CA THR A 25 26.08 -14.58 -10.23
C THR A 25 27.17 -13.67 -9.69
N ALA A 26 26.94 -13.06 -8.52
CA ALA A 26 27.94 -12.24 -7.85
C ALA A 26 29.21 -13.05 -7.51
N ILE A 27 29.04 -14.26 -6.98
CA ILE A 27 30.17 -15.14 -6.65
C ILE A 27 30.95 -15.54 -7.90
N LYS A 28 30.25 -15.94 -8.96
CA LYS A 28 30.90 -16.30 -10.25
C LYS A 28 31.60 -15.11 -10.90
N ALA A 29 31.12 -13.89 -10.66
CA ALA A 29 31.77 -12.66 -11.11
C ALA A 29 33.02 -12.28 -10.26
N GLY A 30 33.35 -13.05 -9.22
CA GLY A 30 34.49 -12.79 -8.35
C GLY A 30 34.23 -11.70 -7.31
N SER A 31 32.96 -11.45 -6.95
CA SER A 31 32.63 -10.47 -5.91
C SER A 31 33.16 -10.90 -4.55
N ASN A 32 33.97 -10.06 -3.92
CA ASN A 32 34.54 -10.30 -2.59
C ASN A 32 33.53 -10.02 -1.47
N VAL A 33 32.68 -8.99 -1.67
CA VAL A 33 31.67 -8.54 -0.70
C VAL A 33 30.31 -8.47 -1.38
N ILE A 34 29.34 -9.15 -0.80
CA ILE A 34 27.95 -9.12 -1.21
C ILE A 34 27.14 -8.45 -0.09
N TRP A 35 26.47 -7.36 -0.42
CA TRP A 35 25.64 -6.60 0.50
C TRP A 35 24.19 -6.99 0.30
N VAL A 36 23.63 -7.77 1.23
CA VAL A 36 22.25 -8.24 1.18
C VAL A 36 21.38 -7.23 1.92
N TYR A 37 20.52 -6.53 1.19
CA TYR A 37 19.54 -5.63 1.77
C TYR A 37 18.33 -6.42 2.24
N LEU A 38 18.12 -6.47 3.56
CA LEU A 38 17.01 -7.14 4.19
C LEU A 38 15.81 -6.18 4.28
N THR A 39 14.77 -6.45 3.52
CA THR A 39 13.50 -5.71 3.67
C THR A 39 12.68 -6.28 4.83
N ALA A 40 12.91 -7.55 5.23
CA ALA A 40 12.02 -8.23 6.16
C ALA A 40 12.68 -9.13 7.22
N ASP A 41 13.42 -10.15 6.86
CA ASP A 41 13.58 -11.32 7.75
C ASP A 41 14.99 -11.89 7.67
N GLU A 42 15.82 -11.57 8.67
CA GLU A 42 17.18 -12.09 8.77
C GLU A 42 17.19 -13.62 8.96
N VAL A 43 16.28 -14.15 9.78
CA VAL A 43 16.25 -15.57 10.11
C VAL A 43 15.97 -16.40 8.87
N HIS A 44 14.99 -15.97 8.07
CA HIS A 44 14.64 -16.69 6.85
C HIS A 44 15.70 -16.53 5.74
N CYS A 45 16.30 -15.34 5.64
CA CYS A 45 17.45 -15.11 4.75
C CYS A 45 18.62 -16.06 5.07
N ASP A 46 18.92 -16.23 6.35
CA ASP A 46 19.94 -17.20 6.82
C ASP A 46 19.62 -18.63 6.39
N LEU A 47 18.35 -19.05 6.51
CA LEU A 47 17.91 -20.39 6.09
C LEU A 47 18.10 -20.59 4.59
N GLU A 48 17.71 -19.61 3.78
CA GLU A 48 17.86 -19.64 2.32
C GLU A 48 19.34 -19.68 1.89
N LEU A 49 20.20 -18.90 2.56
CA LEU A 49 21.64 -18.94 2.31
C LEU A 49 22.26 -20.30 2.71
N ARG A 50 21.80 -20.90 3.83
CA ARG A 50 22.23 -22.25 4.24
C ARG A 50 21.81 -23.33 3.25
N GLU A 51 20.58 -23.23 2.73
CA GLU A 51 20.11 -24.16 1.68
C GLU A 51 20.92 -23.98 0.40
N LEU A 52 21.21 -22.75 0.02
CA LEU A 52 22.05 -22.47 -1.14
C LEU A 52 23.46 -23.05 -0.96
N CYS A 53 24.08 -22.86 0.22
CA CYS A 53 25.39 -23.46 0.54
C CYS A 53 25.38 -24.99 0.38
N LYS A 54 24.36 -25.67 0.92
CA LYS A 54 24.19 -27.11 0.78
C LYS A 54 24.08 -27.55 -0.69
N ALA A 55 23.33 -26.79 -1.49
CA ALA A 55 23.09 -27.10 -2.90
C ALA A 55 24.35 -26.94 -3.78
N ILE A 56 25.30 -26.09 -3.39
CA ILE A 56 26.53 -25.81 -4.14
C ILE A 56 27.78 -26.34 -3.45
N GLU A 57 27.63 -27.14 -2.38
CA GLU A 57 28.72 -27.72 -1.60
C GLU A 57 29.69 -26.67 -1.01
N TYR A 58 29.13 -25.62 -0.40
CA TYR A 58 29.87 -24.61 0.34
C TYR A 58 29.58 -24.74 1.84
N ASP A 59 30.53 -24.39 2.68
CA ASP A 59 30.32 -24.25 4.10
C ASP A 59 29.60 -22.92 4.41
N PHE A 60 28.86 -22.89 5.51
CA PHE A 60 28.18 -21.73 6.00
C PHE A 60 28.77 -21.29 7.34
N LEU A 61 29.49 -20.18 7.31
CA LEU A 61 30.19 -19.61 8.45
C LEU A 61 29.56 -18.28 8.84
N THR A 62 29.49 -18.00 10.12
CA THR A 62 28.84 -16.78 10.62
C THR A 62 29.75 -15.98 11.55
N TRP A 63 29.58 -14.68 11.52
CA TRP A 63 30.14 -13.76 12.49
C TRP A 63 29.05 -12.80 12.96
N ASP A 64 29.02 -12.53 14.26
CA ASP A 64 28.22 -11.47 14.86
C ASP A 64 28.96 -10.84 16.06
N VAL A 65 28.49 -9.67 16.52
CA VAL A 65 29.13 -8.90 17.60
C VAL A 65 29.13 -9.66 18.94
N ASN A 66 28.13 -10.50 19.19
CA ASN A 66 27.98 -11.19 20.46
C ASN A 66 28.77 -12.50 20.52
N ASN A 67 28.65 -13.31 19.46
CA ASN A 67 29.20 -14.66 19.40
C ASN A 67 30.60 -14.71 18.78
N GLY A 68 30.97 -13.68 18.00
CA GLY A 68 32.22 -13.66 17.23
C GLY A 68 32.18 -14.62 16.03
N ALA A 69 33.36 -15.07 15.60
CA ALA A 69 33.53 -15.94 14.44
C ALA A 69 33.18 -17.39 14.76
N SER A 70 32.29 -18.02 13.99
CA SER A 70 31.86 -19.41 14.19
C SER A 70 32.91 -20.44 13.76
N TRP A 71 33.93 -20.04 12.98
CA TRP A 71 34.97 -20.90 12.47
C TRP A 71 36.16 -21.06 13.41
N ASP A 72 36.25 -20.24 14.46
CA ASP A 72 37.30 -20.36 15.47
C ASP A 72 36.71 -20.38 16.89
N ALA A 73 36.57 -21.57 17.44
CA ALA A 73 36.04 -21.76 18.79
C ALA A 73 37.03 -21.33 19.90
N ASN A 74 38.31 -21.18 19.60
CA ASN A 74 39.34 -20.92 20.60
C ASN A 74 39.61 -19.41 20.78
N THR A 75 39.62 -18.65 19.70
CA THR A 75 39.94 -17.22 19.72
C THR A 75 38.69 -16.31 19.74
N ASN A 76 37.56 -16.84 19.26
CA ASN A 76 36.23 -16.19 19.27
C ASN A 76 36.33 -14.70 18.92
N PHE A 77 36.86 -14.39 17.72
CA PHE A 77 37.08 -13.02 17.26
C PHE A 77 35.79 -12.21 17.20
N ARG A 78 35.55 -11.38 18.23
CA ARG A 78 34.48 -10.39 18.23
C ARG A 78 34.88 -9.10 17.51
N ASP A 79 36.19 -8.85 17.40
CA ASP A 79 36.71 -7.73 16.63
C ASP A 79 36.53 -8.01 15.13
N PRO A 80 35.74 -7.21 14.41
CA PRO A 80 35.47 -7.45 13.00
C PRO A 80 36.69 -7.35 12.11
N ILE A 81 37.70 -6.54 12.46
CA ILE A 81 38.95 -6.41 11.68
C ILE A 81 39.74 -7.69 11.78
N LYS A 82 39.90 -8.23 12.99
CA LYS A 82 40.58 -9.50 13.18
C LYS A 82 39.88 -10.66 12.51
N ALA A 83 38.54 -10.68 12.55
CA ALA A 83 37.74 -11.67 11.85
C ALA A 83 37.97 -11.60 10.33
N LEU A 84 38.02 -10.38 9.75
CA LEU A 84 38.29 -10.17 8.32
C LEU A 84 39.72 -10.62 7.93
N ASP A 85 40.70 -10.30 8.74
CA ASP A 85 42.10 -10.69 8.51
C ASP A 85 42.31 -12.20 8.61
N ASP A 86 41.50 -12.93 9.39
CA ASP A 86 41.56 -14.36 9.59
C ASP A 86 40.93 -15.16 8.42
N ILE A 87 39.97 -14.61 7.70
CA ILE A 87 39.28 -15.29 6.59
C ILE A 87 40.29 -15.81 5.53
N PRO A 88 41.25 -15.01 5.01
CA PRO A 88 42.23 -15.51 4.07
C PRO A 88 43.33 -16.32 4.74
N ALA A 89 43.67 -16.07 6.00
CA ALA A 89 44.82 -16.67 6.68
C ALA A 89 44.58 -18.07 7.23
N ASN A 90 43.34 -18.41 7.60
CA ASN A 90 42.99 -19.63 8.31
C ASN A 90 42.64 -20.78 7.33
N VAL A 91 43.65 -21.31 6.66
CA VAL A 91 43.50 -22.38 5.67
C VAL A 91 43.29 -23.75 6.34
N GLU A 92 43.70 -23.91 7.60
CA GLU A 92 43.61 -25.19 8.31
C GLU A 92 42.19 -25.48 8.87
N VAL A 93 41.44 -24.44 9.19
CA VAL A 93 40.12 -24.55 9.85
C VAL A 93 38.98 -24.28 8.88
N MET A 94 39.18 -23.43 7.89
CA MET A 94 38.17 -23.05 6.91
C MET A 94 38.35 -23.86 5.62
N THR A 95 37.24 -24.36 5.08
CA THR A 95 37.24 -25.01 3.74
C THR A 95 37.51 -23.97 2.63
N ASP A 96 37.92 -24.46 1.46
CA ASP A 96 38.21 -23.62 0.28
C ASP A 96 36.96 -22.91 -0.24
N LYS A 97 35.76 -23.40 0.11
CA LYS A 97 34.49 -22.86 -0.34
C LYS A 97 33.58 -22.62 0.85
N ALA A 98 33.34 -21.39 1.21
CA ALA A 98 32.48 -21.02 2.33
C ALA A 98 31.78 -19.67 2.10
N PHE A 99 30.52 -19.53 2.53
CA PHE A 99 29.91 -18.23 2.72
C PHE A 99 30.24 -17.73 4.11
N VAL A 100 30.82 -16.54 4.20
CA VAL A 100 31.09 -15.87 5.46
C VAL A 100 30.03 -14.81 5.68
N VAL A 101 28.98 -15.16 6.43
CA VAL A 101 27.85 -14.27 6.70
C VAL A 101 28.14 -13.42 7.93
N MET A 102 28.29 -12.12 7.73
CA MET A 102 28.59 -11.15 8.78
C MET A 102 27.34 -10.33 9.14
N ARG A 103 26.74 -10.71 10.24
CA ARG A 103 25.59 -10.02 10.83
C ARG A 103 26.08 -8.76 11.54
N ASP A 104 25.23 -7.73 11.62
CA ASP A 104 25.51 -6.45 12.29
C ASP A 104 26.73 -5.66 11.75
N LEU A 105 27.53 -6.24 10.85
CA LEU A 105 28.72 -5.58 10.32
C LEU A 105 28.36 -4.26 9.61
N HIS A 106 27.20 -4.17 9.00
CA HIS A 106 26.68 -2.96 8.36
C HIS A 106 26.55 -1.79 9.32
N LEU A 107 26.19 -2.03 10.60
CA LEU A 107 26.09 -1.00 11.63
C LEU A 107 27.47 -0.43 11.94
N LEU A 108 28.47 -1.31 12.06
CA LEU A 108 29.85 -0.91 12.33
C LEU A 108 30.45 -0.17 11.14
N VAL A 109 30.29 -0.69 9.93
CA VAL A 109 30.81 -0.06 8.70
C VAL A 109 30.21 1.33 8.48
N ASN A 110 28.95 1.53 8.79
CA ASN A 110 28.26 2.81 8.63
C ASN A 110 28.52 3.80 9.77
N ALA A 111 29.14 3.38 10.88
CA ALA A 111 29.48 4.26 11.98
C ALA A 111 30.60 5.26 11.59
N GLN A 112 30.48 6.51 12.09
CA GLN A 112 31.34 7.63 11.65
C GLN A 112 32.85 7.40 11.85
N GLN A 113 33.28 6.72 12.91
CA GLN A 113 34.67 6.56 13.28
C GLN A 113 35.33 5.23 12.87
N GLN A 114 34.68 4.42 12.03
CA GLN A 114 35.15 3.07 11.66
C GLN A 114 36.00 3.07 10.36
N PHE A 115 36.93 4.00 10.24
CA PHE A 115 37.82 4.11 9.06
C PHE A 115 38.68 2.86 8.84
N ALA A 116 39.21 2.28 9.93
CA ALA A 116 40.06 1.10 9.87
C ALA A 116 39.29 -0.13 9.31
N LEU A 117 38.07 -0.34 9.78
CA LEU A 117 37.22 -1.45 9.30
C LEU A 117 36.89 -1.31 7.81
N ARG A 118 36.49 -0.10 7.37
CA ARG A 118 36.24 0.16 5.95
C ARG A 118 37.49 -0.04 5.12
N ARG A 119 38.66 0.38 5.66
CA ARG A 119 39.93 0.20 4.97
C ARG A 119 40.30 -1.27 4.82
N SER A 120 40.15 -2.07 5.87
CA SER A 120 40.38 -3.53 5.81
C SER A 120 39.53 -4.21 4.74
N LEU A 121 38.20 -3.88 4.67
CA LEU A 121 37.33 -4.39 3.62
C LEU A 121 37.80 -3.98 2.21
N ILE A 122 38.18 -2.72 2.00
CA ILE A 122 38.67 -2.22 0.71
C ILE A 122 39.94 -2.93 0.28
N ASP A 123 40.90 -3.06 1.20
CA ASP A 123 42.19 -3.68 0.91
C ASP A 123 42.03 -5.19 0.64
N GLY A 124 41.14 -5.87 1.37
CA GLY A 124 40.77 -7.26 1.10
C GLY A 124 40.12 -7.42 -0.27
N CYS A 125 39.23 -6.52 -0.68
CA CYS A 125 38.63 -6.54 -2.02
C CYS A 125 39.66 -6.28 -3.12
N LYS A 126 40.54 -5.28 -2.96
CA LYS A 126 41.59 -4.96 -3.94
C LYS A 126 42.59 -6.09 -4.13
N GLY A 127 42.91 -6.81 -3.06
CA GLY A 127 43.79 -7.95 -3.08
C GLY A 127 43.12 -9.26 -3.48
N ASN A 128 41.84 -9.28 -3.79
CA ASN A 128 41.03 -10.50 -4.00
C ASN A 128 41.21 -11.54 -2.88
N GLN A 129 41.24 -11.03 -1.63
CA GLN A 129 41.57 -11.89 -0.47
C GLN A 129 40.43 -12.80 -0.04
N PHE A 130 39.17 -12.49 -0.45
CA PHE A 130 38.01 -13.26 -0.02
C PHE A 130 37.47 -14.20 -1.11
N ASN A 131 37.72 -13.88 -2.36
CA ASN A 131 37.27 -14.71 -3.49
C ASN A 131 38.32 -14.68 -4.61
N ASN A 132 39.09 -15.74 -4.75
CA ASN A 132 40.18 -15.87 -5.72
C ASN A 132 40.24 -17.28 -6.34
N ALA A 133 41.34 -17.62 -7.03
CA ALA A 133 41.50 -18.91 -7.68
C ALA A 133 41.78 -20.07 -6.71
N GLU A 134 42.27 -19.78 -5.51
CA GLU A 134 42.66 -20.79 -4.51
C GLU A 134 41.48 -21.14 -3.60
N TYR A 135 40.68 -20.11 -3.22
CA TYR A 135 39.50 -20.30 -2.38
C TYR A 135 38.38 -19.29 -2.71
N MET A 136 37.15 -19.64 -2.39
CA MET A 136 35.94 -18.85 -2.59
C MET A 136 35.24 -18.69 -1.26
N ARG A 137 35.55 -17.60 -0.54
CA ARG A 137 35.01 -17.24 0.78
C ARG A 137 34.44 -15.85 0.76
N PRO A 138 33.45 -15.55 -0.13
CA PRO A 138 32.86 -14.21 -0.21
C PRO A 138 32.20 -13.82 1.11
N ILE A 139 32.36 -12.55 1.48
CA ILE A 139 31.72 -11.98 2.64
C ILE A 139 30.31 -11.55 2.26
N ILE A 140 29.31 -12.04 3.00
CA ILE A 140 27.91 -11.68 2.84
C ILE A 140 27.50 -10.82 4.04
N ILE A 141 27.25 -9.54 3.82
CA ILE A 141 26.84 -8.59 4.87
C ILE A 141 25.32 -8.47 4.84
N LEU A 142 24.66 -8.91 5.90
CA LEU A 142 23.21 -8.70 6.08
C LEU A 142 22.97 -7.28 6.58
N ALA A 143 22.18 -6.49 5.86
CA ALA A 143 22.02 -5.08 6.14
C ALA A 143 20.56 -4.62 6.04
N ASP A 144 20.16 -3.74 6.93
CA ASP A 144 18.85 -3.06 6.92
C ASP A 144 18.81 -1.84 5.99
N THR A 145 19.91 -1.54 5.30
CA THR A 145 20.06 -0.39 4.40
C THR A 145 20.42 -0.85 2.99
N PRO A 146 19.76 -0.32 1.93
CA PRO A 146 20.04 -0.71 0.56
C PRO A 146 21.36 -0.18 0.02
N THR A 147 21.97 0.80 0.72
CA THR A 147 23.17 1.49 0.24
C THR A 147 24.32 1.27 1.22
N PRO A 148 25.39 0.61 0.81
CA PRO A 148 26.63 0.56 1.58
C PRO A 148 27.22 1.96 1.82
N HIS A 149 28.09 2.10 2.82
CA HIS A 149 28.81 3.36 3.06
C HIS A 149 29.51 3.83 1.77
N PRO A 150 29.55 5.15 1.46
CA PRO A 150 30.17 5.67 0.23
C PRO A 150 31.58 5.17 -0.04
N ASP A 151 32.38 4.93 1.01
CA ASP A 151 33.76 4.47 0.87
C ASP A 151 33.86 3.04 0.32
N ILE A 152 32.87 2.18 0.58
CA ILE A 152 32.91 0.74 0.20
C ILE A 152 31.91 0.37 -0.90
N LYS A 153 31.01 1.27 -1.29
CA LYS A 153 29.91 0.98 -2.23
C LYS A 153 30.38 0.38 -3.57
N ASP A 154 31.55 0.84 -4.06
CA ASP A 154 32.08 0.41 -5.36
C ASP A 154 32.76 -0.99 -5.28
N TYR A 155 32.89 -1.55 -4.08
CA TYR A 155 33.44 -2.88 -3.81
C TYR A 155 32.39 -3.89 -3.39
N CYS A 156 31.14 -3.46 -3.19
CA CYS A 156 30.04 -4.30 -2.77
C CYS A 156 29.08 -4.60 -3.94
N HIS A 157 28.75 -5.86 -4.11
CA HIS A 157 27.63 -6.24 -4.95
C HIS A 157 26.36 -6.23 -4.10
N VAL A 158 25.38 -5.37 -4.44
CA VAL A 158 24.14 -5.23 -3.66
C VAL A 158 23.09 -6.16 -4.21
N VAL A 159 22.47 -6.95 -3.32
CA VAL A 159 21.38 -7.88 -3.63
C VAL A 159 20.22 -7.61 -2.69
N ASP A 160 19.02 -7.56 -3.22
CA ASP A 160 17.81 -7.29 -2.43
C ASP A 160 17.17 -8.61 -1.98
N TYR A 161 16.96 -8.76 -0.66
CA TYR A 161 16.12 -9.81 -0.08
C TYR A 161 14.74 -9.24 0.27
N ALA A 162 13.80 -9.45 -0.64
CA ALA A 162 12.47 -8.85 -0.55
C ALA A 162 11.51 -9.68 0.31
N LEU A 163 10.38 -9.06 0.71
CA LEU A 163 9.25 -9.76 1.33
C LEU A 163 8.72 -10.89 0.43
N PRO A 164 8.19 -12.00 1.02
CA PRO A 164 7.74 -13.16 0.27
C PRO A 164 6.61 -12.81 -0.72
N ASN A 165 6.64 -13.49 -1.86
CA ASN A 165 5.58 -13.41 -2.86
C ASN A 165 4.42 -14.38 -2.54
N SER A 166 3.39 -14.38 -3.40
CA SER A 166 2.20 -15.22 -3.22
C SER A 166 2.53 -16.73 -3.27
N GLU A 167 3.50 -17.14 -4.07
CA GLU A 167 3.86 -18.56 -4.24
C GLU A 167 4.63 -19.08 -3.02
N GLU A 168 5.59 -18.31 -2.53
CA GLU A 168 6.36 -18.58 -1.31
C GLU A 168 5.44 -18.59 -0.08
N MET A 169 4.54 -17.62 0.03
CA MET A 169 3.56 -17.55 1.11
C MET A 169 2.60 -18.75 1.09
N ARG A 170 2.17 -19.19 -0.11
CA ARG A 170 1.36 -20.41 -0.27
C ARG A 170 2.10 -21.66 0.20
N GLY A 171 3.40 -21.74 -0.11
CA GLY A 171 4.26 -22.81 0.38
C GLY A 171 4.27 -22.88 1.90
N MET A 172 4.45 -21.73 2.57
CA MET A 172 4.41 -21.62 4.03
C MET A 172 3.04 -22.00 4.61
N VAL A 173 1.94 -21.53 4.01
CA VAL A 173 0.58 -21.89 4.44
C VAL A 173 0.39 -23.41 4.39
N ASN A 174 0.78 -24.06 3.31
CA ASN A 174 0.72 -25.52 3.19
C ASN A 174 1.59 -26.23 4.22
N PHE A 175 2.79 -25.71 4.48
CA PHE A 175 3.70 -26.25 5.51
C PHE A 175 3.05 -26.18 6.90
N VAL A 176 2.50 -25.04 7.29
CA VAL A 176 1.82 -24.88 8.59
C VAL A 176 0.62 -25.85 8.68
N ILE A 177 -0.24 -25.91 7.65
CA ILE A 177 -1.38 -26.85 7.63
C ILE A 177 -0.92 -28.29 7.85
N SER A 178 0.17 -28.71 7.22
CA SER A 178 0.71 -30.06 7.38
C SER A 178 1.29 -30.32 8.76
N SER A 179 1.81 -29.29 9.42
CA SER A 179 2.54 -29.38 10.71
C SER A 179 1.61 -29.26 11.92
N VAL A 180 0.41 -28.68 11.76
CA VAL A 180 -0.56 -28.52 12.86
C VAL A 180 -1.15 -29.88 13.22
N ASP A 181 -1.19 -30.16 14.54
CA ASP A 181 -1.81 -31.37 15.10
C ASP A 181 -3.34 -31.20 15.21
N VAL A 182 -4.03 -31.48 14.12
CA VAL A 182 -5.51 -31.44 14.01
C VAL A 182 -6.00 -32.71 13.28
N ASP A 183 -7.30 -32.99 13.41
CA ASP A 183 -7.94 -34.13 12.77
C ASP A 183 -7.69 -34.12 11.24
N GLU A 184 -7.21 -35.20 10.67
CA GLU A 184 -6.95 -35.38 9.24
C GLU A 184 -8.17 -35.00 8.37
N LYS A 185 -9.40 -35.21 8.88
CA LYS A 185 -10.63 -34.78 8.20
C LYS A 185 -10.71 -33.26 8.00
N GLN A 186 -10.17 -32.47 8.92
CA GLN A 186 -10.10 -31.02 8.76
C GLN A 186 -9.09 -30.65 7.66
N LYS A 187 -7.96 -31.34 7.60
CA LYS A 187 -6.95 -31.11 6.55
C LYS A 187 -7.48 -31.48 5.16
N GLU A 188 -8.22 -32.60 5.04
CA GLU A 188 -8.86 -33.01 3.79
C GLU A 188 -9.98 -32.06 3.33
N ALA A 189 -10.64 -31.38 4.25
CA ALA A 189 -11.70 -30.42 3.94
C ALA A 189 -11.19 -29.06 3.43
N ILE A 190 -9.87 -28.82 3.46
CA ILE A 190 -9.25 -27.56 3.02
C ILE A 190 -9.32 -27.45 1.50
N SER A 191 -10.06 -26.46 1.01
CA SER A 191 -10.15 -26.16 -0.40
C SER A 191 -8.98 -25.30 -0.92
N SER A 192 -8.75 -25.33 -2.23
CA SER A 192 -7.79 -24.40 -2.88
C SER A 192 -8.17 -22.93 -2.64
N ASP A 193 -9.46 -22.60 -2.57
CA ASP A 193 -9.96 -21.26 -2.25
C ASP A 193 -9.57 -20.84 -0.82
N TYR A 194 -9.65 -21.74 0.14
CA TYR A 194 -9.17 -21.51 1.50
C TYR A 194 -7.70 -21.08 1.51
N ILE A 195 -6.83 -21.89 0.89
CA ILE A 195 -5.40 -21.63 0.83
C ILE A 195 -5.12 -20.29 0.15
N GLU A 196 -5.82 -19.97 -0.94
CA GLU A 196 -5.67 -18.70 -1.65
C GLU A 196 -6.07 -17.51 -0.78
N ARG A 197 -7.18 -17.60 -0.05
CA ARG A 197 -7.66 -16.53 0.85
C ARG A 197 -6.70 -16.29 2.02
N VAL A 198 -6.22 -17.34 2.68
CA VAL A 198 -5.24 -17.23 3.76
C VAL A 198 -3.92 -16.67 3.24
N THR A 199 -3.43 -17.19 2.11
CA THR A 199 -2.22 -16.69 1.45
C THR A 199 -2.31 -15.18 1.21
N HIS A 200 -3.40 -14.73 0.59
CA HIS A 200 -3.59 -13.30 0.33
C HIS A 200 -3.70 -12.45 1.61
N ALA A 201 -4.28 -12.98 2.66
CA ALA A 201 -4.37 -12.28 3.94
C ALA A 201 -3.00 -12.09 4.61
N LEU A 202 -2.07 -13.03 4.42
CA LEU A 202 -0.73 -13.00 5.01
C LEU A 202 0.28 -12.16 4.21
N LEU A 203 0.00 -11.84 2.94
CA LEU A 203 0.91 -11.03 2.12
C LEU A 203 1.24 -9.69 2.78
N GLY A 204 2.51 -9.30 2.70
CA GLY A 204 3.06 -8.09 3.34
C GLY A 204 3.65 -8.33 4.72
N LEU A 205 3.53 -9.53 5.27
CA LEU A 205 4.30 -9.99 6.44
C LEU A 205 5.59 -10.66 5.99
N SER A 206 6.60 -10.68 6.86
CA SER A 206 7.76 -11.54 6.65
C SER A 206 7.37 -13.02 6.81
N MET A 207 8.20 -13.93 6.35
CA MET A 207 7.90 -15.37 6.42
C MET A 207 7.71 -15.82 7.88
N THR A 208 8.63 -15.45 8.76
CA THR A 208 8.57 -15.76 10.20
C THR A 208 7.34 -15.13 10.87
N GLN A 209 7.01 -13.87 10.52
CA GLN A 209 5.80 -13.23 11.03
C GLN A 209 4.53 -13.93 10.56
N ALA A 210 4.47 -14.28 9.29
CA ALA A 210 3.32 -14.95 8.68
C ALA A 210 3.07 -16.34 9.29
N GLU A 211 4.14 -17.13 9.49
CA GLU A 211 4.07 -18.43 10.17
C GLU A 211 3.54 -18.29 11.60
N THR A 212 4.10 -17.35 12.36
CA THR A 212 3.68 -17.09 13.74
C THR A 212 2.21 -16.65 13.80
N VAL A 213 1.84 -15.67 12.97
CA VAL A 213 0.48 -15.11 12.94
C VAL A 213 -0.54 -16.17 12.51
N TYR A 214 -0.21 -16.99 11.52
CA TYR A 214 -1.13 -18.02 11.05
C TYR A 214 -1.30 -19.14 12.08
N SER A 215 -0.20 -19.59 12.70
CA SER A 215 -0.27 -20.59 13.78
C SER A 215 -1.10 -20.09 14.97
N GLN A 216 -0.92 -18.83 15.37
CA GLN A 216 -1.71 -18.20 16.42
C GLN A 216 -3.18 -18.06 16.02
N ALA A 217 -3.46 -17.69 14.77
CA ALA A 217 -4.82 -17.58 14.26
C ALA A 217 -5.58 -18.92 14.32
N ILE A 218 -4.90 -20.03 13.97
CA ILE A 218 -5.48 -21.38 14.07
C ILE A 218 -5.75 -21.72 15.54
N ALA A 219 -4.82 -21.44 16.43
CA ALA A 219 -4.96 -21.72 17.87
C ALA A 219 -6.13 -20.92 18.49
N GLU A 220 -6.27 -19.64 18.12
CA GLU A 220 -7.36 -18.78 18.62
C GLU A 220 -8.73 -19.18 18.05
N ALA A 221 -8.78 -19.53 16.77
CA ALA A 221 -10.00 -20.02 16.13
C ALA A 221 -10.40 -21.42 16.64
N GLY A 222 -9.43 -22.21 17.14
CA GLY A 222 -9.64 -23.59 17.60
C GLY A 222 -9.98 -24.58 16.49
N SER A 223 -9.90 -24.18 15.23
CA SER A 223 -10.18 -25.00 14.05
C SER A 223 -9.51 -24.43 12.80
N LEU A 224 -9.06 -25.30 11.91
CA LEU A 224 -8.55 -24.91 10.58
C LEU A 224 -9.64 -24.40 9.64
N LEU A 225 -10.92 -24.70 9.89
CA LEU A 225 -12.00 -24.42 8.95
C LEU A 225 -12.68 -23.06 9.17
N GLU A 226 -12.51 -22.44 10.33
CA GLU A 226 -13.20 -21.22 10.73
C GLU A 226 -12.49 -19.96 10.20
N LEU A 227 -12.69 -19.64 8.93
CA LEU A 227 -12.11 -18.45 8.30
C LEU A 227 -12.70 -17.13 8.80
N GLY A 228 -14.00 -17.09 9.03
CA GLY A 228 -14.76 -15.92 9.51
C GLY A 228 -15.02 -15.96 11.00
N ASP A 229 -15.42 -14.82 11.60
CA ASP A 229 -15.85 -14.77 12.98
C ASP A 229 -17.08 -15.66 13.19
N TRP A 230 -17.11 -16.42 14.27
CA TRP A 230 -18.13 -17.41 14.54
C TRP A 230 -18.52 -17.43 16.02
N THR A 231 -19.58 -18.15 16.35
CA THR A 231 -20.03 -18.29 17.74
C THR A 231 -19.86 -19.74 18.17
N ALA A 232 -19.13 -19.97 19.23
CA ALA A 232 -18.90 -21.29 19.78
C ALA A 232 -20.19 -21.88 20.38
N ASP A 233 -20.25 -23.21 20.57
CA ASP A 233 -21.42 -23.92 21.12
C ASP A 233 -21.86 -23.40 22.51
N ASN A 234 -20.96 -22.81 23.26
CA ASN A 234 -21.21 -22.15 24.55
C ASN A 234 -21.80 -20.72 24.42
N GLY A 235 -22.03 -20.23 23.18
CA GLY A 235 -22.56 -18.90 22.90
C GLY A 235 -21.51 -17.77 22.91
N GLU A 236 -20.23 -18.07 23.09
CA GLU A 236 -19.16 -17.06 23.07
C GLU A 236 -18.77 -16.72 21.61
N PRO A 237 -18.65 -15.42 21.27
CA PRO A 237 -18.13 -15.01 19.98
C PRO A 237 -16.63 -15.32 19.89
N ARG A 238 -16.22 -15.97 18.80
CA ARG A 238 -14.83 -16.27 18.49
C ARG A 238 -14.36 -15.59 17.22
N GLN A 239 -13.10 -15.19 17.24
CA GLN A 239 -12.46 -14.56 16.10
C GLN A 239 -12.01 -15.62 15.10
N GLY A 240 -12.41 -15.47 13.84
CA GLY A 240 -11.97 -16.36 12.78
C GLY A 240 -10.56 -16.05 12.29
N ILE A 241 -9.98 -17.01 11.58
CA ILE A 241 -8.58 -16.95 11.09
C ILE A 241 -8.29 -15.67 10.31
N LEU A 242 -9.12 -15.31 9.34
CA LEU A 242 -8.90 -14.11 8.52
C LEU A 242 -9.02 -12.80 9.32
N SER A 243 -9.91 -12.75 10.31
CA SER A 243 -10.03 -11.58 11.18
C SER A 243 -8.80 -11.41 12.08
N TYR A 244 -8.27 -12.51 12.61
CA TYR A 244 -7.04 -12.51 13.40
C TYR A 244 -5.84 -12.04 12.55
N ILE A 245 -5.64 -12.64 11.39
CA ILE A 245 -4.56 -12.27 10.46
C ILE A 245 -4.65 -10.80 10.07
N SER A 246 -5.86 -10.31 9.76
CA SER A 246 -6.07 -8.90 9.39
C SER A 246 -5.68 -7.94 10.52
N LYS A 247 -5.98 -8.28 11.77
CA LYS A 247 -5.59 -7.50 12.95
C LYS A 247 -4.07 -7.50 13.13
N ALA A 248 -3.45 -8.67 13.11
CA ALA A 248 -2.00 -8.81 13.25
C ALA A 248 -1.23 -8.10 12.14
N ARG A 249 -1.73 -8.18 10.89
CA ARG A 249 -1.21 -7.45 9.73
C ARG A 249 -1.30 -5.93 9.94
N ALA A 250 -2.44 -5.44 10.44
CA ALA A 250 -2.60 -4.02 10.76
C ALA A 250 -1.58 -3.56 11.82
N GLU A 251 -1.34 -4.36 12.84
CA GLU A 251 -0.33 -4.08 13.88
C GLU A 251 1.10 -4.08 13.32
N ALA A 252 1.42 -5.03 12.45
CA ALA A 252 2.74 -5.09 11.80
C ALA A 252 2.99 -3.88 10.90
N ILE A 253 2.02 -3.50 10.08
CA ILE A 253 2.12 -2.34 9.17
C ILE A 253 2.18 -1.03 9.96
N ARG A 254 1.45 -0.91 11.08
CA ARG A 254 1.48 0.29 11.95
C ARG A 254 2.87 0.60 12.52
N LYS A 255 3.76 -0.41 12.63
CA LYS A 255 5.15 -0.21 13.04
C LYS A 255 6.01 0.48 11.97
N ILE A 256 5.51 0.59 10.76
CA ILE A 256 6.18 1.27 9.65
C ILE A 256 5.71 2.71 9.64
N GLU A 257 6.63 3.63 9.87
CA GLU A 257 6.36 5.07 9.90
C GLU A 257 5.66 5.51 8.61
N GLY A 258 4.57 6.24 8.74
CA GLY A 258 3.80 6.78 7.62
C GLY A 258 2.76 5.82 7.03
N LEU A 259 2.63 4.58 7.49
CA LEU A 259 1.60 3.66 7.04
C LEU A 259 0.54 3.37 8.10
N THR A 260 -0.72 3.42 7.68
CA THR A 260 -1.85 2.96 8.49
C THR A 260 -2.69 2.01 7.66
N PHE A 261 -2.90 0.80 8.18
CA PHE A 261 -3.74 -0.22 7.53
C PHE A 261 -5.15 -0.20 8.10
N ILE A 262 -6.14 -0.18 7.22
CA ILE A 262 -7.56 -0.21 7.57
C ILE A 262 -8.21 -1.38 6.84
N PRO A 263 -8.69 -2.39 7.57
CA PRO A 263 -9.39 -3.53 6.99
C PRO A 263 -10.66 -3.09 6.23
N ASN A 264 -10.96 -3.74 5.13
CA ASN A 264 -12.13 -3.44 4.29
C ASN A 264 -13.46 -3.43 5.07
N LYS A 265 -13.60 -4.29 6.09
CA LYS A 265 -14.80 -4.35 6.95
C LYS A 265 -15.10 -3.04 7.71
N GLN A 266 -14.09 -2.22 7.98
CA GLN A 266 -14.22 -0.98 8.75
C GLN A 266 -14.49 0.24 7.88
N ILE A 267 -14.54 0.08 6.56
CA ILE A 267 -14.68 1.18 5.60
C ILE A 267 -16.15 1.38 5.26
N THR A 268 -16.57 2.64 5.18
CA THR A 268 -17.91 3.04 4.75
C THR A 268 -18.15 2.66 3.28
N ASP A 269 -19.37 2.20 2.97
CA ASP A 269 -19.75 1.84 1.60
C ASP A 269 -19.82 3.06 0.69
N MET A 270 -19.50 2.88 -0.60
CA MET A 270 -19.59 3.93 -1.62
C MET A 270 -21.03 4.44 -1.81
N GLN A 271 -22.03 3.62 -1.53
CA GLN A 271 -23.45 4.01 -1.59
C GLN A 271 -23.83 5.08 -0.55
N SER A 272 -23.00 5.28 0.48
CA SER A 272 -23.18 6.34 1.49
C SER A 272 -22.71 7.71 1.02
N PHE A 273 -22.42 7.88 -0.27
CA PHE A 273 -21.97 9.15 -0.86
C PHE A 273 -22.87 9.53 -2.03
N ALA A 274 -23.23 10.82 -2.10
CA ALA A 274 -23.97 11.39 -3.20
C ALA A 274 -23.04 12.17 -4.15
N GLY A 275 -23.44 12.29 -5.42
CA GLY A 275 -22.70 13.08 -6.41
C GLY A 275 -21.37 12.46 -6.84
N VAL A 276 -21.28 11.11 -6.90
CA VAL A 276 -20.06 10.37 -7.27
C VAL A 276 -20.25 9.45 -8.48
N ASP A 277 -21.29 9.64 -9.27
CA ASP A 277 -21.73 8.72 -10.31
C ASP A 277 -20.69 8.45 -11.39
N ASN A 278 -20.02 9.49 -11.90
CA ASN A 278 -18.95 9.34 -12.89
C ASN A 278 -17.75 8.58 -12.32
N TYR A 279 -17.45 8.82 -11.05
CA TYR A 279 -16.37 8.13 -10.37
C TYR A 279 -16.69 6.65 -10.19
N VAL A 280 -17.87 6.33 -9.69
CA VAL A 280 -18.36 4.94 -9.54
C VAL A 280 -18.37 4.22 -10.89
N SER A 281 -18.89 4.85 -11.94
CA SER A 281 -18.87 4.30 -13.31
C SER A 281 -17.45 4.02 -13.82
N PHE A 282 -16.49 4.86 -13.46
CA PHE A 282 -15.08 4.62 -13.76
C PHE A 282 -14.54 3.42 -12.97
N LEU A 283 -14.77 3.37 -11.67
CA LEU A 283 -14.32 2.26 -10.81
C LEU A 283 -14.89 0.92 -11.27
N GLN A 284 -16.17 0.88 -11.65
CA GLN A 284 -16.81 -0.32 -12.20
C GLN A 284 -16.07 -0.86 -13.43
N LYS A 285 -15.65 0.03 -14.33
CA LYS A 285 -14.86 -0.35 -15.53
C LYS A 285 -13.44 -0.77 -15.19
N ARG A 286 -12.87 -0.30 -14.07
CA ARG A 286 -11.49 -0.59 -13.67
C ARG A 286 -11.39 -1.83 -12.78
N SER A 287 -12.39 -2.12 -11.97
CA SER A 287 -12.39 -3.31 -11.13
C SER A 287 -12.34 -4.61 -11.94
N VAL A 288 -13.00 -4.65 -13.10
CA VAL A 288 -12.98 -5.84 -13.98
C VAL A 288 -11.61 -6.12 -14.59
N CYS A 289 -10.67 -5.14 -14.60
CA CYS A 289 -9.31 -5.34 -15.09
C CYS A 289 -8.46 -6.28 -14.19
N TYR A 290 -8.95 -6.60 -12.99
CA TYR A 290 -8.29 -7.53 -12.06
C TYR A 290 -8.77 -8.98 -12.17
N THR A 291 -9.68 -9.28 -13.09
CA THR A 291 -10.20 -10.64 -13.31
C THR A 291 -9.21 -11.51 -14.09
N LYS A 292 -9.33 -12.84 -13.92
CA LYS A 292 -8.55 -13.83 -14.71
C LYS A 292 -8.77 -13.64 -16.22
N LEU A 293 -10.03 -13.40 -16.62
CA LEU A 293 -10.38 -13.15 -18.02
C LEU A 293 -9.67 -11.92 -18.59
N ALA A 294 -9.56 -10.83 -17.82
CA ALA A 294 -8.81 -9.64 -18.24
C ALA A 294 -7.32 -9.95 -18.45
N ALA A 295 -6.75 -10.82 -17.61
CA ALA A 295 -5.36 -11.28 -17.77
C ALA A 295 -5.17 -12.11 -19.05
N GLU A 296 -6.09 -13.03 -19.37
CA GLU A 296 -6.08 -13.81 -20.61
C GLU A 296 -6.21 -12.95 -21.86
N LEU A 297 -7.01 -11.87 -21.77
CA LEU A 297 -7.17 -10.89 -22.85
C LEU A 297 -6.06 -9.83 -22.89
N ASN A 298 -5.04 -9.96 -22.05
CA ASN A 298 -3.91 -9.04 -21.94
C ASN A 298 -4.31 -7.57 -21.64
N ILE A 299 -5.36 -7.37 -20.81
CA ILE A 299 -5.84 -6.05 -20.42
C ILE A 299 -4.98 -5.51 -19.29
N THR A 300 -4.39 -4.34 -19.49
CA THR A 300 -3.53 -3.67 -18.51
C THR A 300 -4.32 -3.25 -17.27
N LYS A 301 -3.75 -3.49 -16.10
CA LYS A 301 -4.34 -3.09 -14.81
C LYS A 301 -4.25 -1.58 -14.59
N PRO A 302 -5.23 -0.98 -13.89
CA PRO A 302 -5.18 0.44 -13.55
C PRO A 302 -4.10 0.74 -12.50
N ARG A 303 -3.53 1.94 -12.56
CA ARG A 303 -2.55 2.44 -11.58
C ARG A 303 -3.21 3.16 -10.42
N GLY A 304 -4.17 4.04 -10.73
CA GLY A 304 -4.85 4.84 -9.72
C GLY A 304 -5.42 6.13 -10.28
N VAL A 305 -5.98 6.92 -9.38
CA VAL A 305 -6.65 8.19 -9.67
C VAL A 305 -6.22 9.28 -8.71
N ALA A 306 -6.43 10.53 -9.11
CA ALA A 306 -6.32 11.67 -8.23
C ALA A 306 -7.68 12.37 -8.10
N LEU A 307 -8.05 12.78 -6.88
CA LEU A 307 -9.25 13.55 -6.55
C LEU A 307 -8.84 14.96 -6.19
N LEU A 308 -9.25 15.93 -6.97
CA LEU A 308 -8.89 17.34 -6.81
C LEU A 308 -10.16 18.16 -6.58
N GLY A 309 -10.17 19.02 -5.56
CA GLY A 309 -11.30 19.91 -5.29
C GLY A 309 -11.21 20.66 -3.97
N PRO A 310 -12.17 21.55 -3.67
CA PRO A 310 -12.19 22.31 -2.42
C PRO A 310 -12.19 21.43 -1.17
N PRO A 311 -11.68 21.90 -0.03
CA PRO A 311 -11.82 21.19 1.24
C PRO A 311 -13.29 20.96 1.58
N GLY A 312 -13.59 19.91 2.36
CA GLY A 312 -14.97 19.61 2.77
C GLY A 312 -15.86 18.94 1.72
N THR A 313 -15.35 18.65 0.50
CA THR A 313 -16.13 17.98 -0.56
C THR A 313 -16.09 16.44 -0.50
N GLY A 314 -15.67 15.85 0.62
CA GLY A 314 -15.72 14.41 0.85
C GLY A 314 -14.64 13.57 0.14
N LYS A 315 -13.61 14.19 -0.45
CA LYS A 315 -12.56 13.47 -1.23
C LYS A 315 -11.90 12.33 -0.47
N THR A 316 -11.46 12.57 0.76
CA THR A 316 -10.80 11.58 1.61
C THR A 316 -11.72 10.40 1.90
N GLU A 317 -12.99 10.65 2.21
CA GLU A 317 -13.96 9.60 2.51
C GLU A 317 -14.33 8.79 1.25
N VAL A 318 -14.51 9.46 0.11
CA VAL A 318 -14.71 8.78 -1.20
C VAL A 318 -13.48 7.95 -1.58
N ALA A 319 -12.28 8.45 -1.29
CA ALA A 319 -11.04 7.71 -1.51
C ALA A 319 -10.96 6.44 -0.64
N LYS A 320 -11.36 6.53 0.65
CA LYS A 320 -11.48 5.34 1.52
C LYS A 320 -12.54 4.37 0.99
N ALA A 321 -13.72 4.87 0.64
CA ALA A 321 -14.81 4.05 0.09
C ALA A 321 -14.45 3.32 -1.21
N THR A 322 -13.44 3.82 -1.95
CA THR A 322 -12.90 3.14 -3.12
C THR A 322 -12.36 1.75 -2.77
N ALA A 323 -11.70 1.61 -1.63
CA ALA A 323 -11.20 0.31 -1.17
C ALA A 323 -12.36 -0.66 -0.90
N LYS A 324 -13.41 -0.19 -0.24
CA LYS A 324 -14.63 -0.99 -0.01
C LYS A 324 -15.28 -1.42 -1.32
N TYR A 325 -15.44 -0.49 -2.26
CA TYR A 325 -16.03 -0.75 -3.58
C TYR A 325 -15.24 -1.78 -4.39
N MET A 326 -13.91 -1.74 -4.32
CA MET A 326 -13.02 -2.67 -5.03
C MET A 326 -12.83 -4.00 -4.29
N GLY A 327 -13.38 -4.16 -3.09
CA GLY A 327 -13.19 -5.36 -2.26
C GLY A 327 -11.75 -5.53 -1.75
N LEU A 328 -11.02 -4.41 -1.59
CA LEU A 328 -9.63 -4.38 -1.16
C LEU A 328 -9.48 -3.74 0.22
N ASP A 329 -8.40 -4.07 0.93
CA ASP A 329 -8.03 -3.34 2.13
C ASP A 329 -7.47 -1.96 1.79
N LEU A 330 -7.50 -1.05 2.78
CA LEU A 330 -7.00 0.31 2.62
C LEU A 330 -5.68 0.49 3.36
N VAL A 331 -4.72 1.06 2.68
CA VAL A 331 -3.47 1.55 3.27
C VAL A 331 -3.44 3.06 3.12
N VAL A 332 -3.45 3.77 4.24
CA VAL A 332 -3.27 5.22 4.24
C VAL A 332 -1.77 5.49 4.33
N PHE A 333 -1.25 6.22 3.37
CA PHE A 333 0.16 6.61 3.31
C PHE A 333 0.29 8.11 3.54
N ASP A 334 0.81 8.46 4.71
CA ASP A 334 1.17 9.82 5.07
C ASP A 334 2.60 10.13 4.60
N ILE A 335 2.71 10.77 3.45
CA ILE A 335 4.01 11.18 2.90
C ILE A 335 4.69 12.23 3.80
N SER A 336 3.93 13.05 4.54
CA SER A 336 4.49 14.12 5.38
C SER A 336 5.40 13.57 6.48
N SER A 337 5.08 12.38 7.00
CA SER A 337 5.89 11.70 8.01
C SER A 337 7.31 11.37 7.52
N MET A 338 7.52 11.24 6.20
CA MET A 338 8.83 10.98 5.62
C MET A 338 9.82 12.14 5.77
N PHE A 339 9.34 13.36 6.01
CA PHE A 339 10.20 14.56 6.10
C PHE A 339 10.71 14.86 7.51
N ASN A 340 10.22 14.16 8.53
CA ASN A 340 10.57 14.40 9.94
C ASN A 340 11.93 13.81 10.34
N SER A 341 12.61 13.12 9.44
CA SER A 341 13.86 12.39 9.69
C SER A 341 15.09 13.17 9.20
N HIS A 342 16.26 12.83 9.75
CA HIS A 342 17.54 13.41 9.31
C HIS A 342 17.81 13.16 7.82
N VAL A 343 18.65 14.01 7.21
CA VAL A 343 19.05 13.89 5.79
C VAL A 343 19.56 12.48 5.48
N GLY A 344 18.98 11.85 4.46
CA GLY A 344 19.27 10.45 4.06
C GLY A 344 18.31 9.41 4.66
N GLN A 345 17.73 9.65 5.85
CA GLN A 345 16.76 8.75 6.46
C GLN A 345 15.40 8.79 5.73
N SER A 346 15.00 9.97 5.26
CA SER A 346 13.74 10.17 4.51
C SER A 346 13.66 9.31 3.24
N GLU A 347 14.75 9.21 2.49
CA GLU A 347 14.79 8.38 1.28
C GLU A 347 14.75 6.87 1.62
N LYS A 348 15.46 6.47 2.69
CA LYS A 348 15.42 5.08 3.21
C LYS A 348 14.01 4.71 3.65
N ASN A 349 13.37 5.55 4.46
CA ASN A 349 12.00 5.35 4.93
C ASN A 349 11.02 5.24 3.75
N MET A 350 11.16 6.14 2.75
CA MET A 350 10.33 6.12 1.55
C MET A 350 10.47 4.80 0.78
N ARG A 351 11.69 4.33 0.54
CA ARG A 351 11.93 3.03 -0.13
C ARG A 351 11.32 1.86 0.64
N LYS A 352 11.48 1.84 1.97
CA LYS A 352 10.90 0.82 2.84
C LYS A 352 9.38 0.81 2.77
N VAL A 353 8.75 1.98 2.83
CA VAL A 353 7.29 2.13 2.70
C VAL A 353 6.80 1.61 1.35
N LEU A 354 7.42 2.04 0.25
CA LEU A 354 7.02 1.61 -1.10
C LEU A 354 7.22 0.11 -1.31
N ALA A 355 8.32 -0.47 -0.82
CA ALA A 355 8.57 -1.91 -0.86
C ALA A 355 7.52 -2.70 -0.06
N THR A 356 7.11 -2.18 1.11
CA THR A 356 6.03 -2.79 1.90
C THR A 356 4.70 -2.74 1.15
N ILE A 357 4.36 -1.60 0.54
CA ILE A 357 3.13 -1.48 -0.27
C ILE A 357 3.14 -2.49 -1.42
N ASP A 358 4.26 -2.63 -2.13
CA ASP A 358 4.38 -3.61 -3.21
C ASP A 358 4.23 -5.05 -2.72
N ALA A 359 4.75 -5.37 -1.54
CA ALA A 359 4.63 -6.69 -0.93
C ALA A 359 3.21 -7.03 -0.46
N LEU A 360 2.35 -6.04 -0.21
CA LEU A 360 0.94 -6.27 0.09
C LEU A 360 0.16 -6.85 -1.10
N HIS A 361 0.64 -6.66 -2.30
CA HIS A 361 0.08 -7.12 -3.57
C HIS A 361 -1.38 -6.69 -3.86
N SER A 362 -2.22 -6.47 -2.85
CA SER A 362 -3.66 -6.26 -3.02
C SER A 362 -4.17 -5.24 -2.00
N CYS A 363 -4.19 -3.95 -2.38
CA CYS A 363 -4.69 -2.86 -1.53
C CYS A 363 -5.03 -1.61 -2.35
N VAL A 364 -5.87 -0.76 -1.77
CA VAL A 364 -5.97 0.64 -2.19
C VAL A 364 -5.04 1.47 -1.31
N VAL A 365 -4.17 2.25 -1.95
CA VAL A 365 -3.26 3.17 -1.26
C VAL A 365 -3.84 4.57 -1.33
N LEU A 366 -4.24 5.10 -0.18
CA LEU A 366 -4.68 6.49 -0.06
C LEU A 366 -3.48 7.37 0.29
N VAL A 367 -3.18 8.31 -0.58
CA VAL A 367 -2.23 9.40 -0.32
C VAL A 367 -3.04 10.68 -0.12
N ASP A 368 -3.29 11.01 1.14
CA ASP A 368 -4.14 12.14 1.47
C ASP A 368 -3.37 13.46 1.42
N GLU A 369 -4.01 14.53 0.90
CA GLU A 369 -3.47 15.89 0.85
C GLU A 369 -2.03 15.98 0.28
N ILE A 370 -1.79 15.28 -0.83
CA ILE A 370 -0.46 15.22 -1.47
C ILE A 370 0.11 16.61 -1.79
N ASP A 371 -0.76 17.61 -2.01
CA ASP A 371 -0.41 19.01 -2.24
C ASP A 371 0.26 19.65 -1.02
N LYS A 372 -0.16 19.32 0.19
CA LYS A 372 0.47 19.83 1.42
C LYS A 372 1.87 19.23 1.60
N SER A 373 2.00 17.94 1.38
CA SER A 373 3.26 17.22 1.55
C SER A 373 4.37 17.72 0.63
N PHE A 374 4.03 18.20 -0.57
CA PHE A 374 5.01 18.63 -1.58
C PHE A 374 5.02 20.14 -1.86
N SER A 375 4.19 20.95 -1.20
CA SER A 375 4.21 22.41 -1.35
C SER A 375 5.57 23.04 -0.98
N GLY A 376 6.35 22.39 -0.10
CA GLY A 376 7.71 22.79 0.26
C GLY A 376 8.78 22.41 -0.78
N ALA A 377 8.52 21.45 -1.66
CA ALA A 377 9.51 20.91 -2.60
C ALA A 377 9.99 21.93 -3.67
N LEU A 378 9.26 23.01 -3.86
CA LEU A 378 9.61 24.11 -4.77
C LEU A 378 10.27 25.30 -4.03
N ASN A 379 10.36 25.28 -2.70
CA ASN A 379 10.98 26.36 -1.94
C ASN A 379 12.50 26.19 -1.90
N ALA A 380 13.23 27.26 -2.20
CA ALA A 380 14.71 27.29 -2.27
C ALA A 380 15.40 26.95 -0.93
N ASN A 381 14.68 26.91 0.19
CA ASN A 381 15.21 26.60 1.52
C ASN A 381 15.14 25.12 1.90
N ASP A 382 14.50 24.27 1.08
CA ASP A 382 14.51 22.82 1.28
C ASP A 382 15.80 22.25 0.67
N SER A 383 16.57 21.49 1.46
CA SER A 383 17.82 20.82 1.04
C SER A 383 17.64 19.82 -0.12
N GLY A 384 16.54 19.91 -0.88
CA GLY A 384 16.18 19.04 -2.00
C GLY A 384 15.65 17.66 -1.57
N VAL A 385 15.41 17.44 -0.29
CA VAL A 385 14.90 16.18 0.24
C VAL A 385 13.48 15.92 -0.27
N SER A 386 12.60 16.91 -0.21
CA SER A 386 11.22 16.79 -0.70
C SER A 386 11.14 16.46 -2.20
N SER A 387 12.02 17.08 -3.00
CA SER A 387 12.11 16.77 -4.45
C SER A 387 12.58 15.34 -4.71
N ARG A 388 13.52 14.81 -3.90
CA ARG A 388 14.01 13.43 -4.05
C ARG A 388 12.96 12.41 -3.60
N VAL A 389 12.30 12.63 -2.47
CA VAL A 389 11.20 11.79 -1.97
C VAL A 389 10.05 11.75 -2.99
N LEU A 390 9.66 12.91 -3.53
CA LEU A 390 8.69 12.98 -4.61
C LEU A 390 9.16 12.20 -5.85
N GLY A 391 10.42 12.35 -6.23
CA GLY A 391 11.02 11.62 -7.35
C GLY A 391 10.93 10.11 -7.18
N LEU A 392 11.17 9.60 -5.97
CA LEU A 392 11.02 8.18 -5.62
C LEU A 392 9.56 7.72 -5.76
N PHE A 393 8.60 8.49 -5.21
CA PHE A 393 7.17 8.19 -5.33
C PHE A 393 6.71 8.16 -6.81
N LEU A 394 7.08 9.17 -7.59
CA LEU A 394 6.69 9.26 -8.98
C LEU A 394 7.35 8.18 -9.86
N SER A 395 8.60 7.82 -9.55
CA SER A 395 9.29 6.71 -10.18
C SER A 395 8.59 5.39 -9.89
N TRP A 396 8.27 5.14 -8.62
CA TRP A 396 7.51 3.96 -8.21
C TRP A 396 6.14 3.88 -8.90
N MET A 397 5.37 4.98 -8.93
CA MET A 397 4.09 5.03 -9.64
C MET A 397 4.22 4.64 -11.13
N SER A 398 5.30 5.06 -11.78
CA SER A 398 5.53 4.80 -13.21
C SER A 398 6.07 3.39 -13.48
N SER A 399 6.96 2.88 -12.61
CA SER A 399 7.64 1.59 -12.76
C SER A 399 6.80 0.40 -12.32
N ARG A 400 5.72 0.62 -11.53
CA ARG A 400 4.86 -0.47 -11.07
C ARG A 400 4.41 -1.37 -12.21
N ASP A 401 4.49 -2.67 -11.97
CA ASP A 401 4.04 -3.66 -12.93
C ASP A 401 2.50 -3.68 -13.00
N VAL A 402 1.96 -3.16 -14.09
CA VAL A 402 0.53 -3.13 -14.39
C VAL A 402 0.17 -4.08 -15.54
N LYS A 403 1.09 -4.99 -15.90
CA LYS A 403 0.79 -6.00 -16.93
C LYS A 403 -0.39 -6.86 -16.49
N ALA A 404 -1.11 -7.38 -17.46
CA ALA A 404 -2.28 -8.19 -17.22
C ALA A 404 -1.99 -9.41 -16.33
N GLN A 405 -0.84 -10.05 -16.53
CA GLN A 405 -0.39 -11.25 -15.82
C GLN A 405 0.21 -10.96 -14.43
N SER A 406 0.47 -9.70 -14.08
CA SER A 406 0.96 -9.34 -12.74
C SER A 406 -0.04 -9.77 -11.67
N GLU A 407 0.43 -10.24 -10.53
CA GLU A 407 -0.42 -10.57 -9.37
C GLU A 407 -0.83 -9.32 -8.60
N SER A 408 -0.12 -8.21 -8.79
CA SER A 408 -0.38 -6.96 -8.08
C SER A 408 -1.76 -6.36 -8.41
N ARG A 409 -2.52 -6.01 -7.37
CA ARG A 409 -3.82 -5.33 -7.40
C ARG A 409 -3.79 -4.02 -6.62
N ILE A 410 -2.67 -3.31 -6.68
CA ILE A 410 -2.51 -2.04 -5.96
C ILE A 410 -3.14 -0.92 -6.78
N PHE A 411 -4.07 -0.19 -6.16
CA PHE A 411 -4.73 0.97 -6.75
C PHE A 411 -4.49 2.21 -5.91
N VAL A 412 -3.87 3.25 -6.46
CA VAL A 412 -3.52 4.47 -5.73
C VAL A 412 -4.62 5.51 -5.87
N VAL A 413 -5.06 6.08 -4.76
CA VAL A 413 -5.98 7.24 -4.75
C VAL A 413 -5.28 8.38 -4.03
N ALA A 414 -4.98 9.45 -4.75
CA ALA A 414 -4.41 10.67 -4.15
C ALA A 414 -5.49 11.75 -4.02
N THR A 415 -5.52 12.46 -2.90
CA THR A 415 -6.38 13.65 -2.74
C THR A 415 -5.57 14.93 -2.79
N MET A 416 -6.17 15.99 -3.29
CA MET A 416 -5.56 17.32 -3.44
C MET A 416 -6.60 18.40 -3.17
N ASN A 417 -6.19 19.43 -2.41
CA ASN A 417 -7.02 20.61 -2.14
C ASN A 417 -6.61 21.81 -3.00
N ARG A 418 -5.37 21.83 -3.50
CA ARG A 418 -4.80 22.94 -4.27
C ARG A 418 -3.97 22.39 -5.44
N THR A 419 -3.89 23.18 -6.50
CA THR A 419 -3.03 22.88 -7.66
C THR A 419 -1.74 23.69 -7.65
N ALA A 420 -1.72 24.80 -6.91
CA ALA A 420 -0.54 25.66 -6.76
C ALA A 420 0.55 24.90 -6.00
N GLY A 421 1.78 24.92 -6.54
CA GLY A 421 2.93 24.25 -5.91
C GLY A 421 3.06 22.75 -6.21
N LEU A 422 2.13 22.16 -6.97
CA LEU A 422 2.28 20.77 -7.42
C LEU A 422 3.15 20.69 -8.68
N PRO A 423 4.13 19.77 -8.69
CA PRO A 423 4.94 19.56 -9.88
C PRO A 423 4.10 19.06 -11.07
N PRO A 424 4.28 19.62 -12.27
CA PRO A 424 3.56 19.17 -13.49
C PRO A 424 3.74 17.67 -13.76
N GLU A 425 4.79 17.10 -13.24
CA GLU A 425 5.12 15.68 -13.33
C GLU A 425 4.02 14.78 -12.78
N LEU A 426 3.32 15.15 -11.74
CA LEU A 426 2.19 14.39 -11.16
C LEU A 426 1.09 14.11 -12.20
N PHE A 427 0.89 15.04 -13.11
CA PHE A 427 -0.20 15.00 -14.10
C PHE A 427 0.21 14.34 -15.43
N ARG A 428 1.45 13.83 -15.54
CA ARG A 428 1.92 13.16 -16.76
C ARG A 428 1.28 11.77 -16.90
N PRO A 429 0.97 11.34 -18.15
CA PRO A 429 0.52 9.97 -18.43
C PRO A 429 1.48 8.92 -17.86
N GLY A 430 0.93 7.79 -17.40
CA GLY A 430 1.71 6.69 -16.81
C GLY A 430 1.82 6.74 -15.27
N ARG A 431 1.19 7.73 -14.62
CA ARG A 431 1.11 7.87 -13.16
C ARG A 431 -0.31 7.64 -12.65
N PHE A 432 -1.19 8.62 -12.83
CA PHE A 432 -2.62 8.46 -12.59
C PHE A 432 -3.35 8.19 -13.90
N ASP A 433 -4.28 7.24 -13.89
CA ASP A 433 -5.09 6.92 -15.07
C ASP A 433 -6.06 8.05 -15.39
N ARG A 434 -6.55 8.73 -14.34
CA ARG A 434 -7.46 9.86 -14.44
C ARG A 434 -7.39 10.77 -13.24
N ILE A 435 -7.63 12.06 -13.48
CA ILE A 435 -7.81 13.06 -12.44
C ILE A 435 -9.29 13.43 -12.42
N PHE A 436 -9.91 13.24 -11.27
CA PHE A 436 -11.28 13.64 -11.03
C PHE A 436 -11.33 14.97 -10.28
N SER A 437 -12.28 15.82 -10.64
CA SER A 437 -12.54 17.05 -9.92
C SER A 437 -13.85 16.96 -9.14
N THR A 438 -13.79 17.28 -7.84
CA THR A 438 -14.95 17.57 -7.02
C THR A 438 -15.18 19.09 -7.04
N ASP A 439 -16.43 19.50 -6.95
CA ASP A 439 -16.84 20.90 -6.80
C ASP A 439 -17.89 20.98 -5.68
N LEU A 440 -18.38 22.16 -5.40
CA LEU A 440 -19.50 22.35 -4.47
C LEU A 440 -20.73 21.58 -4.98
N PRO A 441 -21.49 20.93 -4.09
CA PRO A 441 -22.64 20.14 -4.49
C PRO A 441 -23.76 21.05 -5.03
N ASN A 442 -24.43 20.62 -6.09
CA ASN A 442 -25.63 21.27 -6.58
C ASN A 442 -26.82 21.01 -5.64
N PRO A 443 -27.98 21.71 -5.80
CA PRO A 443 -29.12 21.54 -4.90
C PRO A 443 -29.60 20.09 -4.73
N GLU A 444 -29.64 19.31 -5.81
CA GLU A 444 -30.09 17.90 -5.79
C GLU A 444 -29.08 17.02 -5.03
N THR A 445 -27.80 17.28 -5.23
CA THR A 445 -26.73 16.59 -4.50
C THR A 445 -26.74 16.99 -3.02
N ARG A 446 -26.99 18.29 -2.68
CA ARG A 446 -27.13 18.75 -1.29
C ARG A 446 -28.30 18.06 -0.58
N GLU A 447 -29.44 17.95 -1.26
CA GLU A 447 -30.60 17.21 -0.73
C GLU A 447 -30.24 15.76 -0.40
N SER A 448 -29.53 15.09 -1.30
CA SER A 448 -29.07 13.71 -1.12
C SER A 448 -28.07 13.59 0.04
N ILE A 449 -27.12 14.53 0.16
CA ILE A 449 -26.15 14.58 1.26
C ILE A 449 -26.86 14.79 2.60
N LEU A 450 -27.82 15.73 2.68
CA LEU A 450 -28.60 15.96 3.89
C LEU A 450 -29.34 14.70 4.33
N LYS A 451 -30.00 13.98 3.42
CA LYS A 451 -30.67 12.70 3.72
C LYS A 451 -29.72 11.68 4.31
N ILE A 452 -28.52 11.55 3.75
CA ILE A 452 -27.48 10.62 4.23
C ILE A 452 -27.05 10.99 5.66
N HIS A 453 -26.77 12.27 5.93
CA HIS A 453 -26.31 12.70 7.25
C HIS A 453 -27.44 12.68 8.29
N MET A 454 -28.67 12.98 7.91
CA MET A 454 -29.85 12.78 8.77
C MET A 454 -29.96 11.31 9.21
N GLN A 455 -29.88 10.36 8.28
CA GLN A 455 -29.92 8.92 8.61
C GLN A 455 -28.79 8.50 9.54
N LYS A 456 -27.56 9.00 9.33
CA LYS A 456 -26.43 8.75 10.24
C LYS A 456 -26.69 9.26 11.67
N GLN A 457 -27.44 10.34 11.80
CA GLN A 457 -27.84 10.92 13.08
C GLN A 457 -29.15 10.32 13.63
N SER A 458 -29.64 9.20 13.10
CA SER A 458 -30.92 8.59 13.48
C SER A 458 -32.13 9.54 13.30
N ILE A 459 -32.04 10.40 12.31
CA ILE A 459 -33.13 11.29 11.88
C ILE A 459 -33.74 10.66 10.64
N ASP A 460 -35.07 10.41 10.63
CA ASP A 460 -35.74 9.88 9.46
C ASP A 460 -35.99 11.00 8.42
N PRO A 461 -35.33 10.99 7.24
CA PRO A 461 -35.56 12.00 6.23
C PRO A 461 -36.99 12.04 5.69
N ALA A 462 -37.73 10.92 5.76
CA ALA A 462 -39.07 10.83 5.20
C ALA A 462 -40.06 11.80 5.90
N GLN A 463 -39.85 12.10 7.18
CA GLN A 463 -40.72 13.03 7.93
C GLN A 463 -40.67 14.48 7.41
N TYR A 464 -39.59 14.85 6.71
CA TYR A 464 -39.45 16.22 6.15
C TYR A 464 -39.98 16.33 4.73
N GLY A 465 -40.19 15.24 4.01
CA GLY A 465 -40.73 15.21 2.66
C GLY A 465 -40.02 16.20 1.71
N ALA A 466 -40.81 17.09 1.08
CA ALA A 466 -40.28 18.11 0.16
C ALA A 466 -39.47 19.21 0.84
N ALA A 467 -39.60 19.40 2.16
CA ALA A 467 -38.93 20.48 2.88
C ALA A 467 -37.39 20.34 2.94
N ILE A 468 -36.85 19.14 2.73
CA ILE A 468 -35.41 18.95 2.57
C ILE A 468 -34.88 19.75 1.38
N ALA A 469 -35.65 19.88 0.31
CA ALA A 469 -35.30 20.69 -0.85
C ALA A 469 -35.19 22.20 -0.50
N ASP A 470 -35.98 22.66 0.47
CA ASP A 470 -35.90 24.05 0.93
C ASP A 470 -34.66 24.28 1.79
N ILE A 471 -34.32 23.34 2.67
CA ILE A 471 -33.02 23.35 3.38
C ILE A 471 -31.86 23.32 2.36
N ALA A 472 -31.94 22.50 1.32
CA ALA A 472 -30.93 22.45 0.28
C ALA A 472 -30.79 23.75 -0.53
N LYS A 473 -31.84 24.56 -0.65
CA LYS A 473 -31.79 25.89 -1.31
C LYS A 473 -31.06 26.93 -0.46
N VAL A 474 -31.36 27.00 0.83
CA VAL A 474 -30.74 28.00 1.72
C VAL A 474 -29.27 27.68 2.01
N THR A 475 -28.87 26.43 1.89
CA THR A 475 -27.47 25.99 2.04
C THR A 475 -26.66 26.16 0.75
N ASP A 476 -26.92 27.18 -0.04
CA ASP A 476 -26.10 27.45 -1.23
C ASP A 476 -24.63 27.66 -0.85
N LYS A 477 -23.72 27.14 -1.69
CA LYS A 477 -22.27 27.14 -1.48
C LYS A 477 -21.75 26.29 -0.31
N PHE A 478 -22.61 25.56 0.39
CA PHE A 478 -22.16 24.63 1.43
C PHE A 478 -21.45 23.43 0.81
N THR A 479 -20.36 23.01 1.45
CA THR A 479 -19.67 21.76 1.17
C THR A 479 -20.40 20.58 1.82
N GLY A 480 -20.03 19.35 1.47
CA GLY A 480 -20.58 18.16 2.12
C GLY A 480 -20.32 18.11 3.62
N GLY A 481 -19.14 18.56 4.07
CA GLY A 481 -18.79 18.62 5.49
C GLY A 481 -19.60 19.68 6.26
N GLU A 482 -19.91 20.82 5.63
CA GLU A 482 -20.75 21.85 6.26
C GLU A 482 -22.22 21.41 6.35
N LEU A 483 -22.70 20.62 5.39
CA LEU A 483 -24.02 20.00 5.48
C LEU A 483 -24.08 18.93 6.58
N GLU A 484 -23.02 18.17 6.78
CA GLU A 484 -22.89 17.23 7.91
C GLU A 484 -22.95 17.99 9.23
N GLN A 485 -22.15 19.07 9.35
CA GLN A 485 -22.11 19.91 10.55
C GLN A 485 -23.49 20.52 10.84
N LEU A 486 -24.18 21.03 9.82
CA LEU A 486 -25.54 21.57 9.96
C LEU A 486 -26.50 20.55 10.60
N VAL A 487 -26.46 19.30 10.14
CA VAL A 487 -27.33 18.25 10.69
C VAL A 487 -26.96 17.94 12.14
N ILE A 488 -25.68 17.89 12.47
CA ILE A 488 -25.18 17.65 13.83
C ILE A 488 -25.59 18.79 14.76
N ASP A 489 -25.32 20.04 14.38
CA ASP A 489 -25.57 21.22 15.22
C ASP A 489 -27.06 21.40 15.47
N SER A 490 -27.89 21.26 14.43
CA SER A 490 -29.36 21.33 14.59
C SER A 490 -29.85 20.30 15.61
N ARG A 491 -29.31 19.09 15.58
CA ARG A 491 -29.69 18.04 16.56
C ARG A 491 -29.20 18.36 17.97
N ILE A 492 -27.97 18.89 18.10
CA ILE A 492 -27.43 19.32 19.40
C ILE A 492 -28.25 20.42 20.00
N THR A 493 -28.66 21.42 19.20
CA THR A 493 -29.48 22.56 19.65
C THR A 493 -30.84 22.10 20.18
N VAL A 494 -31.51 21.18 19.47
CA VAL A 494 -32.77 20.60 19.94
C VAL A 494 -32.57 19.82 21.22
N PHE A 495 -31.54 18.94 21.26
CA PHE A 495 -31.23 18.17 22.47
C PHE A 495 -30.95 19.09 23.67
N ALA A 496 -30.18 20.15 23.49
CA ALA A 496 -29.88 21.12 24.55
C ALA A 496 -31.15 21.81 25.08
N ARG A 497 -32.08 22.15 24.18
CA ARG A 497 -33.39 22.74 24.53
C ARG A 497 -34.23 21.75 25.36
N GLU A 498 -34.40 20.53 24.89
CA GLU A 498 -35.16 19.49 25.56
C GLU A 498 -34.52 19.07 26.90
N TYR A 499 -33.22 18.93 26.96
CA TYR A 499 -32.48 18.61 28.18
C TYR A 499 -32.61 19.75 29.24
N ALA A 500 -32.54 21.00 28.81
CA ALA A 500 -32.73 22.12 29.69
C ALA A 500 -34.18 22.21 30.25
N ALA A 501 -35.19 21.86 29.44
CA ALA A 501 -36.57 21.76 29.86
C ALA A 501 -36.77 20.64 30.87
N TRP A 502 -36.22 19.45 30.60
CA TRP A 502 -36.24 18.29 31.49
C TRP A 502 -35.59 18.59 32.84
N LYS A 503 -34.42 19.25 32.85
CA LYS A 503 -33.67 19.58 34.06
C LYS A 503 -34.34 20.65 34.91
N ARG A 504 -35.15 21.55 34.32
CA ARG A 504 -35.89 22.60 35.04
C ARG A 504 -37.19 22.12 35.67
N ALA A 505 -37.64 20.91 35.34
CA ALA A 505 -38.85 20.36 35.87
C ALA A 505 -38.72 20.09 37.37
N ASP A 506 -39.68 20.59 38.19
CA ASP A 506 -39.70 20.38 39.64
C ASP A 506 -39.89 18.91 40.05
N ALA A 507 -40.20 18.04 39.13
CA ALA A 507 -40.35 16.61 39.33
C ALA A 507 -39.80 15.85 38.10
N PRO A 508 -38.47 15.61 38.00
CA PRO A 508 -37.84 14.91 36.86
C PRO A 508 -38.41 13.52 36.64
N ASP A 509 -38.97 12.88 37.67
CA ASP A 509 -39.61 11.56 37.55
C ASP A 509 -40.96 11.55 36.83
N LYS A 510 -41.57 12.76 36.55
CA LYS A 510 -42.85 12.90 35.88
C LYS A 510 -42.71 13.31 34.40
N ILE A 511 -41.53 13.78 33.98
CA ILE A 511 -41.27 14.17 32.59
C ILE A 511 -40.35 13.09 31.99
N PRO A 512 -40.69 12.50 30.84
CA PRO A 512 -39.84 11.52 30.19
C PRO A 512 -38.49 12.16 29.84
N THR A 513 -37.41 11.40 30.02
CA THR A 513 -36.08 11.78 29.55
C THR A 513 -36.11 12.04 28.03
N PRO A 514 -35.32 12.99 27.52
CA PRO A 514 -35.24 13.20 26.08
C PRO A 514 -34.97 11.89 25.33
N THR A 515 -35.78 11.65 24.30
CA THR A 515 -35.66 10.46 23.44
C THR A 515 -35.14 10.84 22.07
N VAL A 516 -34.87 9.84 21.23
CA VAL A 516 -34.48 10.07 19.82
C VAL A 516 -35.57 10.84 19.10
N GLU A 517 -36.85 10.55 19.36
CA GLU A 517 -38.01 11.17 18.74
C GLU A 517 -38.17 12.61 19.21
N SER A 518 -38.02 12.92 20.52
CA SER A 518 -38.14 14.27 21.05
C SER A 518 -36.99 15.20 20.65
N THR A 519 -35.86 14.63 20.18
CA THR A 519 -34.69 15.40 19.75
C THR A 519 -34.58 15.53 18.22
N GLN A 520 -35.67 15.33 17.48
CA GLN A 520 -35.69 15.55 16.03
C GLN A 520 -35.74 17.05 15.73
N PRO A 521 -34.82 17.62 14.92
CA PRO A 521 -34.86 19.02 14.53
C PRO A 521 -36.09 19.36 13.69
N THR A 522 -36.62 20.55 13.82
CA THR A 522 -37.61 21.12 12.91
C THR A 522 -36.92 21.78 11.72
N ILE A 523 -37.69 22.14 10.68
CA ILE A 523 -37.13 22.88 9.54
C ILE A 523 -36.56 24.23 10.01
N ASP A 524 -37.23 24.90 10.94
CA ASP A 524 -36.78 26.18 11.50
C ASP A 524 -35.45 26.04 12.25
N ASP A 525 -35.22 24.90 12.95
CA ASP A 525 -33.95 24.63 13.59
C ASP A 525 -32.81 24.55 12.55
N TYR A 526 -33.03 23.90 11.40
CA TYR A 526 -32.05 23.87 10.30
C TYR A 526 -31.82 25.24 9.66
N LEU A 527 -32.87 26.05 9.50
CA LEU A 527 -32.74 27.37 8.92
C LEU A 527 -31.90 28.29 9.83
N VAL A 528 -32.20 28.32 11.14
CA VAL A 528 -31.47 29.10 12.12
C VAL A 528 -29.98 28.66 12.17
N GLU A 529 -29.72 27.38 12.26
CA GLU A 529 -28.32 26.87 12.29
C GLU A 529 -27.57 27.13 10.99
N SER A 530 -28.27 27.11 9.84
CA SER A 530 -27.65 27.43 8.55
C SER A 530 -27.10 28.85 8.44
N GLU A 531 -27.70 29.81 9.16
CA GLU A 531 -27.22 31.19 9.21
C GLU A 531 -25.96 31.37 10.07
N MET A 532 -25.71 30.43 10.99
CA MET A 532 -24.52 30.45 11.85
C MET A 532 -23.27 29.89 11.17
N ILE A 533 -23.43 29.10 10.11
CA ILE A 533 -22.33 28.49 9.39
C ILE A 533 -21.89 29.38 8.24
N ILE A 534 -20.65 29.89 8.29
CA ILE A 534 -20.06 30.65 7.18
C ILE A 534 -19.46 29.67 6.17
N PRO A 535 -20.00 29.59 4.93
CA PRO A 535 -19.48 28.63 3.96
C PRO A 535 -18.02 28.89 3.60
N THR A 536 -17.18 27.84 3.63
CA THR A 536 -15.77 27.88 3.17
C THR A 536 -15.66 28.42 1.75
N ALA A 537 -16.65 28.15 0.92
CA ALA A 537 -16.72 28.66 -0.45
C ALA A 537 -16.86 30.18 -0.56
N VAL A 538 -17.29 30.88 0.49
CA VAL A 538 -17.29 32.34 0.57
C VAL A 538 -15.92 32.86 0.98
N VAL A 539 -15.31 32.19 1.97
CA VAL A 539 -13.98 32.54 2.50
C VAL A 539 -12.86 32.28 1.48
N GLU A 540 -12.93 31.15 0.77
CA GLU A 540 -11.91 30.73 -0.20
C GLU A 540 -12.36 30.91 -1.67
N ALA A 541 -13.22 31.87 -1.95
CA ALA A 541 -13.83 32.03 -3.28
C ALA A 541 -12.81 32.15 -4.42
N GLU A 542 -11.73 32.90 -4.23
CA GLU A 542 -10.66 33.07 -5.23
C GLU A 542 -9.90 31.76 -5.50
N ALA A 543 -9.61 30.99 -4.45
CA ALA A 543 -8.93 29.72 -4.56
C ALA A 543 -9.77 28.69 -5.33
N ILE A 544 -11.08 28.64 -5.04
CA ILE A 544 -12.04 27.77 -5.72
C ILE A 544 -12.17 28.14 -7.21
N GLU A 545 -12.26 29.43 -7.51
CA GLU A 545 -12.36 29.90 -8.90
C GLU A 545 -11.07 29.61 -9.71
N SER A 546 -9.91 29.79 -9.08
CA SER A 546 -8.62 29.39 -9.68
C SER A 546 -8.57 27.91 -9.98
N MET A 547 -9.06 27.06 -9.05
CA MET A 547 -9.13 25.61 -9.22
C MET A 547 -10.09 25.23 -10.35
N ARG A 548 -11.27 25.86 -10.45
CA ARG A 548 -12.22 25.64 -11.54
C ARG A 548 -11.61 25.94 -12.90
N LYS A 549 -10.84 27.05 -13.01
CA LYS A 549 -10.08 27.38 -14.22
C LYS A 549 -9.03 26.33 -14.56
N PHE A 550 -8.32 25.82 -13.56
CA PHE A 550 -7.37 24.73 -13.77
C PHE A 550 -8.04 23.44 -14.23
N ASN A 551 -9.17 23.09 -13.62
CA ASN A 551 -9.92 21.86 -13.91
C ASN A 551 -10.52 21.84 -15.32
N ALA A 552 -10.82 23.01 -15.87
CA ALA A 552 -11.45 23.13 -17.18
C ALA A 552 -10.61 22.45 -18.29
N GLY A 553 -11.13 21.38 -18.85
CA GLY A 553 -10.50 20.60 -19.92
C GLY A 553 -9.35 19.67 -19.49
N ARG A 554 -8.98 19.62 -18.19
CA ARG A 554 -7.90 18.78 -17.66
C ARG A 554 -8.38 17.64 -16.78
N THR A 555 -9.53 17.80 -16.14
CA THR A 555 -10.09 16.83 -15.19
C THR A 555 -11.45 16.30 -15.63
N THR A 556 -11.89 15.22 -15.03
CA THR A 556 -13.24 14.66 -15.20
C THR A 556 -14.06 14.98 -13.95
N PRO A 557 -15.25 15.57 -14.03
CA PRO A 557 -16.11 15.77 -12.87
C PRO A 557 -16.45 14.43 -12.20
N VAL A 558 -16.47 14.39 -10.88
CA VAL A 558 -16.90 13.23 -10.10
C VAL A 558 -18.38 12.94 -10.30
N ASP A 559 -19.18 14.02 -10.40
CA ASP A 559 -20.62 14.00 -10.61
C ASP A 559 -21.00 14.21 -12.08
N THR A 560 -22.11 13.61 -12.50
CA THR A 560 -22.68 13.79 -13.85
C THR A 560 -23.39 15.15 -14.00
N SER A 561 -23.92 15.71 -12.92
CA SER A 561 -24.72 16.94 -12.91
C SER A 561 -23.90 18.22 -12.94
N THR A 562 -22.63 18.17 -12.58
CA THR A 562 -21.70 19.29 -12.79
C THR A 562 -21.33 19.38 -14.28
N SER A 563 -22.22 19.95 -15.07
CA SER A 563 -21.91 20.29 -16.46
C SER A 563 -20.83 21.37 -16.48
N VAL A 564 -19.58 20.96 -16.51
CA VAL A 564 -18.54 21.80 -17.09
C VAL A 564 -19.06 22.16 -18.48
N THR A 565 -19.33 23.43 -18.69
CA THR A 565 -19.63 23.99 -20.00
C THR A 565 -18.72 23.31 -20.99
N LYS A 566 -19.27 22.42 -21.81
CA LYS A 566 -18.54 21.72 -22.85
C LYS A 566 -18.01 22.81 -23.76
N SER A 567 -16.79 23.25 -23.53
CA SER A 567 -16.06 24.01 -24.54
C SER A 567 -16.10 23.09 -25.75
N LYS A 568 -16.82 23.48 -26.78
CA LYS A 568 -16.94 22.76 -28.05
C LYS A 568 -15.51 22.51 -28.51
N ARG A 569 -14.97 21.33 -28.23
CA ARG A 569 -13.81 20.87 -29.01
C ARG A 569 -14.26 20.87 -30.43
N PRO A 570 -13.57 21.55 -31.38
CA PRO A 570 -13.90 21.45 -32.79
C PRO A 570 -13.86 19.95 -33.11
N HIS A 571 -15.03 19.41 -33.45
CA HIS A 571 -15.10 18.10 -34.06
C HIS A 571 -14.33 18.16 -35.38
N HIS A 572 -13.05 17.82 -35.36
CA HIS A 572 -12.39 17.36 -36.55
C HIS A 572 -13.06 16.03 -36.92
N THR A 573 -14.12 16.12 -37.69
CA THR A 573 -14.62 15.02 -38.51
C THR A 573 -13.53 14.67 -39.53
N ARG A 574 -12.56 13.89 -39.07
CA ARG A 574 -11.72 13.13 -39.98
C ARG A 574 -12.65 12.13 -40.64
N ARG A 575 -13.13 12.45 -41.88
CA ARG A 575 -13.68 11.44 -42.77
C ARG A 575 -12.64 10.33 -42.84
N LEU A 576 -12.94 9.19 -42.24
CA LEU A 576 -12.23 7.95 -42.52
C LEU A 576 -12.39 7.70 -44.02
N ARG A 577 -11.33 7.90 -44.78
CA ARG A 577 -11.26 7.38 -46.14
C ARG A 577 -11.39 5.87 -46.03
N ASN A 578 -12.36 5.30 -46.73
CA ASN A 578 -12.52 3.86 -46.88
C ASN A 578 -11.19 3.24 -47.31
N VAL A 579 -10.50 2.60 -46.39
CA VAL A 579 -9.42 1.68 -46.72
C VAL A 579 -10.10 0.41 -47.18
N GLN A 580 -10.15 0.20 -48.50
CA GLN A 580 -10.53 -1.09 -49.07
C GLN A 580 -9.50 -2.11 -48.62
N VAL A 581 -9.96 -3.09 -47.82
CA VAL A 581 -9.20 -4.29 -47.49
C VAL A 581 -9.13 -5.12 -48.78
N PRO A 582 -7.95 -5.52 -49.28
CA PRO A 582 -7.87 -6.39 -50.47
C PRO A 582 -8.44 -7.77 -50.09
N ASN A 583 -9.43 -8.21 -50.89
CA ASN A 583 -9.99 -9.55 -50.83
C ASN A 583 -8.92 -10.60 -51.17
N SER A 584 -8.50 -11.42 -50.24
CA SER A 584 -7.67 -12.60 -50.44
C SER A 584 -8.51 -13.80 -50.87
N ASN A 585 -9.06 -13.77 -52.07
CA ASN A 585 -9.60 -14.96 -52.72
C ASN A 585 -9.37 -14.83 -54.23
N ASN A 586 -8.22 -15.36 -54.67
CA ASN A 586 -8.05 -15.93 -56.01
C ASN A 586 -6.63 -16.52 -56.12
N ARG A 587 -6.49 -17.76 -55.73
CA ARG A 587 -5.51 -18.69 -56.27
C ARG A 587 -6.20 -20.02 -56.49
N SER A 588 -6.79 -20.19 -57.62
CA SER A 588 -7.02 -21.51 -58.18
C SER A 588 -6.71 -21.43 -59.67
N SER A 589 -5.90 -22.40 -60.08
CA SER A 589 -5.67 -22.93 -61.44
C SER A 589 -5.04 -22.00 -62.50
N ASN A 590 -3.78 -22.27 -62.83
CA ASN A 590 -3.42 -22.90 -64.10
C ASN A 590 -1.89 -22.99 -64.27
N ASN A 591 -1.51 -24.23 -64.72
CA ASN A 591 -0.24 -24.74 -65.27
C ASN A 591 0.93 -24.87 -64.34
#